data_4121060512ac3106a6bb3b616dd562b1
#
_entry.id   4121060512ac3106a6bb3b616dd562b1
#
_cell.length_a   1.000
_cell.length_b   1.000
_cell.length_c   1.000
_cell.angle_alpha   90.00
_cell.angle_beta   90.00
_cell.angle_gamma   90.00
#
_symmetry.space_group_name_H-M   'P 1'
#
loop_
_entity.id
_entity.type
_entity.pdbx_description
1 polymer ?
#
loop_
_entity_poly.entity_id
_entity_poly.type
_entity_poly.pdbx_seq_one_letter_code
_entity_poly.pdbx_strand_id
1 'polypeptide(L)'
;MSAWKWMARICSKTPWTKTWSLRVYYWWKKLQYRKGYVEKEEINPKKVVFEAYMGKKYACSPKALYQAMCRDPQYRDWELIWAFREPERYREMEKEPHTKVVRYRSGEYYRAYASAKFWVTNSRLPRELQPKDGQEYIQCWHGTPLKRLGYDLEHYAEKNGSLREVRENYLEETKRVTHMPSPSGFYSEKIASAFHLKEEGKEQVLLELGYPRNDELVAVTGAACKNVRRTLGIPEGKKVILYAPTWRENQHLPGEGYQFQLPVDFKRWREAVSYTHL
;
A
#
# COMPACT_ATOMS: atom_id res chain seq x y z
N MET A 1 10.96 -8.02 -28.51
CA MET A 1 10.33 -6.75 -28.07
C MET A 1 8.86 -6.82 -28.44
N SER A 2 7.92 -6.65 -27.49
CA SER A 2 6.49 -6.70 -27.85
C SER A 2 6.13 -5.50 -28.73
N ALA A 3 5.22 -5.70 -29.69
CA ALA A 3 4.70 -4.66 -30.60
C ALA A 3 4.27 -3.39 -29.81
N TRP A 4 3.86 -3.55 -28.56
CA TRP A 4 3.51 -2.47 -27.64
C TRP A 4 4.70 -1.57 -27.26
N LYS A 5 5.88 -2.15 -26.97
CA LYS A 5 7.09 -1.34 -26.67
C LYS A 5 7.51 -0.52 -27.89
N TRP A 6 7.28 -1.01 -29.07
CA TRP A 6 7.53 -0.30 -30.31
C TRP A 6 6.53 0.86 -30.52
N MET A 7 5.22 0.61 -30.34
CA MET A 7 4.19 1.67 -30.40
C MET A 7 4.38 2.75 -29.33
N ALA A 8 4.71 2.37 -28.08
CA ALA A 8 5.00 3.32 -27.00
C ALA A 8 6.19 4.25 -27.34
N ARG A 9 7.19 3.73 -28.05
CA ARG A 9 8.37 4.49 -28.51
C ARG A 9 8.05 5.48 -29.64
N ILE A 10 7.09 5.15 -30.53
CA ILE A 10 6.65 6.05 -31.61
C ILE A 10 5.69 7.13 -31.07
N CYS A 11 4.80 6.78 -30.14
CA CYS A 11 3.82 7.70 -29.56
C CYS A 11 4.40 8.59 -28.45
N SER A 12 5.66 8.41 -28.03
CA SER A 12 6.29 9.21 -26.97
C SER A 12 6.76 10.61 -27.41
N LYS A 13 6.62 10.95 -28.70
CA LYS A 13 7.18 12.21 -29.26
C LYS A 13 6.39 13.47 -28.92
N THR A 14 5.12 13.37 -28.53
CA THR A 14 4.34 14.52 -28.07
C THR A 14 3.51 14.17 -26.81
N PRO A 15 3.28 15.12 -25.89
CA PRO A 15 2.52 14.85 -24.66
C PRO A 15 1.10 14.29 -24.95
N TRP A 16 0.49 14.71 -26.00
CA TRP A 16 -0.87 14.33 -26.40
C TRP A 16 -0.97 12.87 -26.86
N THR A 17 -0.05 12.46 -27.73
CA THR A 17 0.02 11.06 -28.22
C THR A 17 0.38 10.09 -27.10
N LYS A 18 1.23 10.50 -26.15
CA LYS A 18 1.56 9.73 -24.93
C LYS A 18 0.32 9.50 -24.08
N THR A 19 -0.45 10.55 -23.81
CA THR A 19 -1.66 10.45 -22.99
C THR A 19 -2.71 9.53 -23.64
N TRP A 20 -2.93 9.69 -24.92
CA TRP A 20 -3.89 8.86 -25.68
C TRP A 20 -3.47 7.38 -25.72
N SER A 21 -2.19 7.10 -26.00
CA SER A 21 -1.67 5.73 -26.02
C SER A 21 -1.76 5.04 -24.66
N LEU A 22 -1.53 5.78 -23.56
CA LEU A 22 -1.71 5.26 -22.20
C LEU A 22 -3.19 4.93 -21.91
N ARG A 23 -4.13 5.77 -22.35
CA ARG A 23 -5.58 5.49 -22.19
C ARG A 23 -6.00 4.23 -22.92
N VAL A 24 -5.60 4.07 -24.19
CA VAL A 24 -5.85 2.85 -24.97
C VAL A 24 -5.23 1.62 -24.31
N TYR A 25 -3.99 1.74 -23.83
CA TYR A 25 -3.33 0.65 -23.10
C TYR A 25 -4.08 0.22 -21.85
N TYR A 26 -4.49 1.17 -20.99
CA TYR A 26 -5.23 0.83 -19.78
C TYR A 26 -6.64 0.30 -20.09
N TRP A 27 -7.30 0.84 -21.10
CA TRP A 27 -8.57 0.30 -21.59
C TRP A 27 -8.42 -1.17 -22.03
N TRP A 28 -7.42 -1.46 -22.84
CA TRP A 28 -7.12 -2.83 -23.28
C TRP A 28 -6.76 -3.75 -22.11
N LYS A 29 -5.97 -3.27 -21.14
CA LYS A 29 -5.65 -4.02 -19.92
C LYS A 29 -6.90 -4.32 -19.08
N LYS A 30 -7.77 -3.35 -18.90
CA LYS A 30 -9.07 -3.54 -18.21
C LYS A 30 -9.91 -4.60 -18.96
N LEU A 31 -9.97 -4.54 -20.29
CA LEU A 31 -10.68 -5.51 -21.11
C LEU A 31 -10.07 -6.92 -20.99
N GLN A 32 -8.74 -7.04 -21.01
CA GLN A 32 -8.06 -8.33 -20.79
C GLN A 32 -8.37 -8.91 -19.40
N TYR A 33 -8.35 -8.11 -18.36
CA TYR A 33 -8.70 -8.56 -17.02
C TYR A 33 -10.16 -9.00 -16.95
N ARG A 34 -11.06 -8.18 -17.49
CA ARG A 34 -12.49 -8.49 -17.51
C ARG A 34 -12.77 -9.82 -18.23
N LYS A 35 -12.33 -9.97 -19.47
CA LYS A 35 -12.57 -11.16 -20.31
C LYS A 35 -11.79 -12.39 -19.84
N GLY A 36 -10.56 -12.18 -19.35
CA GLY A 36 -9.67 -13.26 -18.93
C GLY A 36 -10.04 -13.87 -17.59
N TYR A 37 -10.60 -13.08 -16.68
CA TYR A 37 -10.79 -13.47 -15.28
C TYR A 37 -12.16 -13.08 -14.72
N VAL A 38 -12.60 -11.82 -14.82
CA VAL A 38 -13.81 -11.32 -14.16
C VAL A 38 -15.07 -12.07 -14.61
N GLU A 39 -15.19 -12.31 -15.92
CA GLU A 39 -16.35 -13.03 -16.51
C GLU A 39 -16.31 -14.55 -16.26
N LYS A 40 -15.19 -15.09 -15.78
CA LYS A 40 -14.98 -16.53 -15.58
C LYS A 40 -15.01 -16.97 -14.12
N GLU A 41 -14.78 -16.05 -13.19
CA GLU A 41 -14.67 -16.36 -11.78
C GLU A 41 -15.93 -15.87 -11.04
N GLU A 42 -16.47 -16.69 -10.16
CA GLU A 42 -17.52 -16.29 -9.23
C GLU A 42 -16.91 -15.68 -7.96
N ILE A 43 -17.66 -14.83 -7.27
CA ILE A 43 -17.21 -14.24 -6.01
C ILE A 43 -17.36 -15.30 -4.90
N ASN A 44 -16.24 -15.66 -4.29
CA ASN A 44 -16.25 -16.46 -3.07
C ASN A 44 -16.38 -15.50 -1.86
N PRO A 45 -17.50 -15.57 -1.09
CA PRO A 45 -17.75 -14.68 0.03
C PRO A 45 -16.74 -14.85 1.19
N LYS A 46 -16.02 -15.98 1.24
CA LYS A 46 -15.02 -16.30 2.25
C LYS A 46 -13.59 -16.24 1.71
N LYS A 47 -13.32 -15.39 0.73
CA LYS A 47 -12.00 -15.20 0.16
C LYS A 47 -11.53 -13.77 0.32
N VAL A 48 -10.29 -13.62 0.81
CA VAL A 48 -9.63 -12.32 0.98
C VAL A 48 -8.29 -12.31 0.25
N VAL A 49 -8.00 -11.24 -0.47
CA VAL A 49 -6.67 -10.99 -1.04
C VAL A 49 -6.01 -9.86 -0.25
N PHE A 50 -4.81 -10.13 0.24
CA PHE A 50 -3.95 -9.17 0.93
C PHE A 50 -2.77 -8.77 0.04
N GLU A 51 -2.49 -7.48 0.00
CA GLU A 51 -1.31 -6.94 -0.68
C GLU A 51 -0.76 -5.75 0.10
N ALA A 52 0.55 -5.72 0.34
CA ALA A 52 1.19 -4.57 0.95
C ALA A 52 2.34 -4.04 0.09
N TYR A 53 2.38 -2.70 -0.06
CA TYR A 53 3.41 -1.99 -0.83
C TYR A 53 3.61 -2.55 -2.24
N MET A 54 2.51 -2.79 -2.96
CA MET A 54 2.52 -3.38 -4.32
C MET A 54 3.22 -4.74 -4.37
N GLY A 55 2.93 -5.61 -3.41
CA GLY A 55 3.49 -6.95 -3.29
C GLY A 55 4.96 -7.03 -2.85
N LYS A 56 5.51 -5.96 -2.28
CA LYS A 56 6.92 -5.91 -1.88
C LYS A 56 7.19 -6.46 -0.48
N LYS A 57 6.21 -6.38 0.44
CA LYS A 57 6.44 -6.66 1.87
C LYS A 57 5.24 -7.32 2.53
N TYR A 58 5.50 -8.14 3.52
CA TYR A 58 4.54 -8.60 4.52
C TYR A 58 4.53 -7.62 5.69
N ALA A 59 3.64 -6.60 5.64
CA ALA A 59 3.72 -5.49 6.59
C ALA A 59 2.42 -4.68 6.69
N CYS A 60 2.39 -3.72 7.61
CA CYS A 60 1.38 -2.69 7.75
C CYS A 60 -0.01 -3.23 8.12
N SER A 61 -1.06 -2.45 7.89
CA SER A 61 -2.44 -2.84 8.22
C SER A 61 -2.93 -4.11 7.52
N PRO A 62 -2.58 -4.42 6.25
CA PRO A 62 -2.91 -5.72 5.67
C PRO A 62 -2.35 -6.90 6.45
N LYS A 63 -1.11 -6.81 6.98
CA LYS A 63 -0.54 -7.84 7.86
C LYS A 63 -1.33 -7.98 9.15
N ALA A 64 -1.66 -6.85 9.80
CA ALA A 64 -2.40 -6.87 11.07
C ALA A 64 -3.79 -7.52 10.92
N LEU A 65 -4.52 -7.15 9.86
CA LEU A 65 -5.82 -7.75 9.55
C LEU A 65 -5.71 -9.25 9.25
N TYR A 66 -4.74 -9.65 8.42
CA TYR A 66 -4.49 -11.07 8.16
C TYR A 66 -4.20 -11.84 9.45
N GLN A 67 -3.33 -11.33 10.31
CA GLN A 67 -2.98 -11.99 11.58
C GLN A 67 -4.17 -12.05 12.55
N ALA A 68 -5.04 -11.04 12.54
CA ALA A 68 -6.28 -11.06 13.31
C ALA A 68 -7.22 -12.17 12.80
N MET A 69 -7.38 -12.28 11.48
CA MET A 69 -8.21 -13.34 10.86
C MET A 69 -7.67 -14.74 11.14
N CYS A 70 -6.35 -14.96 11.10
CA CYS A 70 -5.74 -16.24 11.44
C CYS A 70 -6.00 -16.67 12.90
N ARG A 71 -6.13 -15.70 13.80
CA ARG A 71 -6.36 -15.98 15.24
C ARG A 71 -7.83 -16.16 15.61
N ASP A 72 -8.75 -15.62 14.82
CA ASP A 72 -10.17 -15.65 15.12
C ASP A 72 -10.83 -16.89 14.48
N PRO A 73 -11.43 -17.79 15.28
CA PRO A 73 -12.05 -19.02 14.78
C PRO A 73 -13.17 -18.81 13.74
N GLN A 74 -13.81 -17.62 13.68
CA GLN A 74 -14.84 -17.33 12.69
C GLN A 74 -14.31 -17.33 11.25
N TYR A 75 -13.00 -17.13 11.05
CA TYR A 75 -12.35 -17.10 9.73
C TYR A 75 -11.63 -18.41 9.38
N ARG A 76 -11.76 -19.48 10.19
CA ARG A 76 -11.02 -20.74 10.01
C ARG A 76 -11.30 -21.46 8.68
N ASP A 77 -12.38 -21.16 8.00
CA ASP A 77 -12.75 -21.72 6.69
C ASP A 77 -12.66 -20.71 5.55
N TRP A 78 -12.00 -19.57 5.81
CA TRP A 78 -11.78 -18.54 4.80
C TRP A 78 -10.47 -18.79 4.03
N GLU A 79 -10.49 -18.50 2.74
CA GLU A 79 -9.30 -18.53 1.88
C GLU A 79 -8.56 -17.18 1.95
N LEU A 80 -7.34 -17.21 2.52
CA LEU A 80 -6.52 -16.01 2.74
C LEU A 80 -5.37 -16.01 1.73
N ILE A 81 -5.36 -15.06 0.81
CA ILE A 81 -4.39 -15.01 -0.29
C ILE A 81 -3.48 -13.81 -0.12
N TRP A 82 -2.18 -14.04 -0.11
CA TRP A 82 -1.17 -12.99 -0.14
C TRP A 82 -0.52 -12.87 -1.51
N ALA A 83 -0.46 -11.63 -2.03
CA ALA A 83 0.20 -11.31 -3.29
C ALA A 83 1.59 -10.71 -3.04
N PHE A 84 2.63 -11.37 -3.57
CA PHE A 84 4.02 -10.91 -3.46
C PHE A 84 4.75 -10.85 -4.80
N ARG A 85 5.69 -9.91 -4.94
CA ARG A 85 6.59 -9.86 -6.10
C ARG A 85 7.59 -11.02 -6.09
N GLU A 86 8.04 -11.40 -4.90
CA GLU A 86 8.98 -12.49 -4.64
C GLU A 86 8.31 -13.50 -3.68
N PRO A 87 7.34 -14.28 -4.17
CA PRO A 87 6.56 -15.20 -3.32
C PRO A 87 7.43 -16.25 -2.64
N GLU A 88 8.58 -16.59 -3.20
CA GLU A 88 9.53 -17.56 -2.67
C GLU A 88 9.99 -17.22 -1.25
N ARG A 89 10.10 -15.93 -0.94
CA ARG A 89 10.50 -15.45 0.40
C ARG A 89 9.41 -15.63 1.46
N TYR A 90 8.19 -15.93 1.05
CA TYR A 90 7.02 -15.95 1.92
C TYR A 90 6.25 -17.28 1.88
N ARG A 91 6.82 -18.33 1.26
CA ARG A 91 6.18 -19.66 1.19
C ARG A 91 5.91 -20.28 2.55
N GLU A 92 6.69 -19.93 3.57
CA GLU A 92 6.45 -20.37 4.95
C GLU A 92 5.04 -19.99 5.46
N MET A 93 4.44 -18.93 4.92
CA MET A 93 3.07 -18.52 5.28
C MET A 93 2.02 -19.56 4.86
N GLU A 94 2.30 -20.40 3.87
CA GLU A 94 1.39 -21.47 3.42
C GLU A 94 1.29 -22.63 4.42
N LYS A 95 2.07 -22.59 5.52
CA LYS A 95 1.89 -23.49 6.68
C LYS A 95 0.69 -23.09 7.53
N GLU A 96 0.28 -21.82 7.47
CA GLU A 96 -0.97 -21.38 8.10
C GLU A 96 -2.16 -21.94 7.30
N PRO A 97 -3.16 -22.53 7.98
CA PRO A 97 -4.33 -23.10 7.32
C PRO A 97 -5.01 -22.10 6.38
N HIS A 98 -5.39 -22.59 5.21
CA HIS A 98 -6.13 -21.83 4.20
C HIS A 98 -5.40 -20.59 3.63
N THR A 99 -4.10 -20.43 3.92
CA THR A 99 -3.26 -19.40 3.36
C THR A 99 -2.61 -19.84 2.07
N LYS A 100 -2.66 -18.98 1.04
CA LYS A 100 -1.97 -19.16 -0.24
C LYS A 100 -1.13 -17.93 -0.57
N VAL A 101 0.00 -18.16 -1.20
CA VAL A 101 0.90 -17.09 -1.66
C VAL A 101 0.94 -17.11 -3.18
N VAL A 102 0.60 -15.97 -3.80
CA VAL A 102 0.59 -15.82 -5.26
C VAL A 102 1.59 -14.77 -5.73
N ARG A 103 2.09 -14.93 -6.95
CA ARG A 103 3.00 -13.97 -7.57
C ARG A 103 2.23 -12.76 -8.08
N TYR A 104 2.67 -11.57 -7.67
CA TYR A 104 2.15 -10.27 -8.14
C TYR A 104 2.06 -10.21 -9.67
N ARG A 105 0.88 -9.87 -10.19
CA ARG A 105 0.55 -9.79 -11.63
C ARG A 105 0.68 -11.10 -12.43
N SER A 106 0.64 -12.25 -11.76
CA SER A 106 0.50 -13.56 -12.42
C SER A 106 -0.97 -13.85 -12.79
N GLY A 107 -1.21 -14.94 -13.51
CA GLY A 107 -2.56 -15.42 -13.76
C GLY A 107 -3.33 -15.76 -12.47
N GLU A 108 -2.65 -16.34 -11.48
CA GLU A 108 -3.21 -16.65 -10.16
C GLU A 108 -3.58 -15.38 -9.38
N TYR A 109 -2.74 -14.34 -9.44
CA TYR A 109 -3.02 -13.02 -8.89
C TYR A 109 -4.34 -12.45 -9.43
N TYR A 110 -4.49 -12.44 -10.75
CA TYR A 110 -5.71 -11.90 -11.37
C TYR A 110 -6.94 -12.74 -11.06
N ARG A 111 -6.83 -14.09 -10.99
CA ARG A 111 -7.93 -14.96 -10.55
C ARG A 111 -8.29 -14.70 -9.09
N ALA A 112 -7.29 -14.55 -8.20
CA ALA A 112 -7.53 -14.25 -6.81
C ALA A 112 -8.35 -12.97 -6.64
N TYR A 113 -7.95 -11.88 -7.29
CA TYR A 113 -8.69 -10.62 -7.25
C TYR A 113 -10.09 -10.73 -7.90
N ALA A 114 -10.24 -11.49 -8.99
CA ALA A 114 -11.52 -11.67 -9.65
C ALA A 114 -12.53 -12.48 -8.84
N SER A 115 -12.05 -13.39 -7.96
CA SER A 115 -12.91 -14.29 -7.16
C SER A 115 -13.01 -13.92 -5.69
N ALA A 116 -12.14 -13.06 -5.14
CA ALA A 116 -12.20 -12.68 -3.73
C ALA A 116 -13.31 -11.68 -3.44
N LYS A 117 -14.08 -11.91 -2.35
CA LYS A 117 -15.05 -10.92 -1.84
C LYS A 117 -14.32 -9.66 -1.32
N PHE A 118 -13.18 -9.83 -0.64
CA PHE A 118 -12.47 -8.74 0.02
C PHE A 118 -11.08 -8.56 -0.55
N TRP A 119 -10.74 -7.31 -0.88
CA TRP A 119 -9.41 -6.88 -1.28
C TRP A 119 -8.84 -5.97 -0.20
N VAL A 120 -7.73 -6.31 0.40
CA VAL A 120 -7.10 -5.55 1.50
C VAL A 120 -5.72 -5.08 1.09
N THR A 121 -5.55 -3.78 0.92
CA THR A 121 -4.26 -3.22 0.50
C THR A 121 -3.91 -1.94 1.26
N ASN A 122 -2.63 -1.54 1.19
CA ASN A 122 -2.17 -0.26 1.72
C ASN A 122 -1.53 0.64 0.67
N SER A 123 -1.63 0.26 -0.59
CA SER A 123 -1.13 1.02 -1.73
C SER A 123 -2.05 0.84 -2.92
N ARG A 124 -1.99 1.77 -3.87
CA ARG A 124 -2.86 1.73 -5.04
C ARG A 124 -2.66 0.45 -5.85
N LEU A 125 -3.75 -0.18 -6.21
CA LEU A 125 -3.76 -1.34 -7.08
C LEU A 125 -3.51 -0.97 -8.55
N PRO A 126 -3.05 -1.93 -9.37
CA PRO A 126 -3.01 -1.77 -10.82
C PRO A 126 -4.34 -1.28 -11.38
N ARG A 127 -4.30 -0.37 -12.35
CA ARG A 127 -5.52 0.25 -12.94
C ARG A 127 -6.44 -0.76 -13.62
N GLU A 128 -5.90 -1.88 -14.07
CA GLU A 128 -6.69 -2.95 -14.69
C GLU A 128 -7.58 -3.70 -13.71
N LEU A 129 -7.23 -3.76 -12.42
CA LEU A 129 -8.06 -4.37 -11.40
C LEU A 129 -9.28 -3.49 -11.12
N GLN A 130 -10.43 -3.96 -11.55
CA GLN A 130 -11.71 -3.32 -11.30
C GLN A 130 -12.59 -4.28 -10.52
N PRO A 131 -13.07 -3.90 -9.31
CA PRO A 131 -13.95 -4.76 -8.54
C PRO A 131 -15.28 -4.95 -9.27
N LYS A 132 -15.89 -6.13 -9.10
CA LYS A 132 -17.27 -6.41 -9.51
C LYS A 132 -18.22 -5.87 -8.44
N ASP A 133 -19.48 -5.74 -8.84
CA ASP A 133 -20.57 -5.53 -7.88
C ASP A 133 -20.55 -6.66 -6.85
N GLY A 134 -20.61 -6.27 -5.59
CA GLY A 134 -20.55 -7.20 -4.46
C GLY A 134 -19.12 -7.52 -3.96
N GLN A 135 -18.05 -7.06 -4.59
CA GLN A 135 -16.71 -7.11 -4.00
C GLN A 135 -16.43 -5.86 -3.15
N GLU A 136 -15.63 -6.02 -2.10
CA GLU A 136 -15.26 -4.96 -1.16
C GLU A 136 -13.77 -4.65 -1.27
N TYR A 137 -13.43 -3.39 -1.51
CA TYR A 137 -12.06 -2.95 -1.58
C TYR A 137 -11.69 -2.08 -0.37
N ILE A 138 -10.92 -2.65 0.55
CA ILE A 138 -10.43 -2.02 1.78
C ILE A 138 -9.05 -1.44 1.52
N GLN A 139 -8.97 -0.12 1.37
CA GLN A 139 -7.74 0.62 1.19
C GLN A 139 -7.24 1.15 2.53
N CYS A 140 -6.27 0.48 3.13
CA CYS A 140 -5.72 0.86 4.45
C CYS A 140 -4.80 2.07 4.41
N TRP A 141 -4.35 2.49 3.23
CA TRP A 141 -3.27 3.46 3.07
C TRP A 141 -2.04 3.09 3.92
N HIS A 142 -1.07 3.99 4.07
CA HIS A 142 0.18 3.62 4.74
C HIS A 142 0.74 4.69 5.70
N GLY A 143 0.00 5.76 5.95
CA GLY A 143 0.37 6.80 6.90
C GLY A 143 -0.57 8.00 6.88
N THR A 144 -0.57 8.75 7.97
CA THR A 144 -1.28 10.02 8.06
C THR A 144 -0.61 11.04 7.15
N PRO A 145 -1.34 11.72 6.25
CA PRO A 145 -0.76 12.68 5.34
C PRO A 145 -0.34 13.95 6.10
N LEU A 146 0.97 14.15 6.21
CA LEU A 146 1.57 15.39 6.72
C LEU A 146 2.01 16.32 5.57
N LYS A 147 2.04 15.80 4.35
CA LYS A 147 2.30 16.54 3.11
C LYS A 147 1.04 16.52 2.26
N ARG A 148 0.86 17.51 1.41
CA ARG A 148 -0.21 17.52 0.41
C ARG A 148 -0.09 16.32 -0.52
N LEU A 149 -1.23 15.71 -0.83
CA LEU A 149 -1.32 14.51 -1.68
C LEU A 149 -2.42 14.70 -2.74
N GLY A 150 -2.35 13.95 -3.81
CA GLY A 150 -3.42 13.83 -4.78
C GLY A 150 -3.96 15.14 -5.31
N TYR A 151 -5.22 15.43 -4.98
CA TYR A 151 -5.91 16.65 -5.41
C TYR A 151 -5.43 17.91 -4.69
N ASP A 152 -4.85 17.78 -3.49
CA ASP A 152 -4.31 18.90 -2.72
C ASP A 152 -2.94 19.39 -3.22
N LEU A 153 -2.33 18.70 -4.19
CA LEU A 153 -1.08 19.14 -4.80
C LEU A 153 -1.31 20.35 -5.69
N GLU A 154 -0.54 21.41 -5.44
CA GLU A 154 -0.50 22.62 -6.28
C GLU A 154 0.53 22.47 -7.41
N HIS A 155 1.65 21.85 -7.10
CA HIS A 155 2.76 21.64 -8.03
C HIS A 155 3.23 20.18 -7.98
N TYR A 156 3.73 19.69 -9.10
CA TYR A 156 4.34 18.36 -9.19
C TYR A 156 5.56 18.44 -10.10
N ALA A 157 6.68 17.85 -9.69
CA ALA A 157 7.91 17.91 -10.46
C ALA A 157 7.72 17.18 -11.79
N GLU A 158 7.91 17.87 -12.92
CA GLU A 158 7.68 17.35 -14.28
C GLU A 158 8.44 16.04 -14.58
N LYS A 159 9.57 15.83 -13.92
CA LYS A 159 10.36 14.58 -14.05
C LYS A 159 9.57 13.31 -13.67
N ASN A 160 8.54 13.43 -12.85
CA ASN A 160 7.77 12.31 -12.31
C ASN A 160 6.38 12.14 -12.96
N GLY A 161 6.04 12.94 -13.97
CA GLY A 161 4.74 12.96 -14.63
C GLY A 161 4.03 14.32 -14.50
N SER A 162 2.76 14.37 -14.86
CA SER A 162 1.96 15.60 -14.73
C SER A 162 1.07 15.56 -13.49
N LEU A 163 0.76 16.73 -12.95
CA LEU A 163 -0.23 16.89 -11.87
C LEU A 163 -1.58 16.24 -12.24
N ARG A 164 -1.96 16.35 -13.50
CA ARG A 164 -3.16 15.72 -14.05
C ARG A 164 -3.11 14.18 -13.91
N GLU A 165 -1.99 13.55 -14.27
CA GLU A 165 -1.83 12.10 -14.14
C GLU A 165 -1.90 11.64 -12.67
N VAL A 166 -1.35 12.45 -11.74
CA VAL A 166 -1.47 12.17 -10.31
C VAL A 166 -2.93 12.21 -9.88
N ARG A 167 -3.66 13.28 -10.20
CA ARG A 167 -5.09 13.42 -9.87
C ARG A 167 -5.94 12.31 -10.48
N GLU A 168 -5.71 11.96 -11.76
CA GLU A 168 -6.38 10.83 -12.42
C GLU A 168 -6.11 9.49 -11.69
N ASN A 169 -4.90 9.27 -11.15
CA ASN A 169 -4.58 8.08 -10.38
C ASN A 169 -5.34 8.02 -9.04
N TYR A 170 -5.50 9.16 -8.36
CA TYR A 170 -6.27 9.22 -7.12
C TYR A 170 -7.76 9.02 -7.39
N LEU A 171 -8.31 9.64 -8.43
CA LEU A 171 -9.70 9.48 -8.82
C LEU A 171 -10.05 8.03 -9.21
N GLU A 172 -9.18 7.35 -9.97
CA GLU A 172 -9.36 5.94 -10.32
C GLU A 172 -9.36 5.05 -9.05
N GLU A 173 -8.58 5.41 -8.04
CA GLU A 173 -8.58 4.71 -6.75
C GLU A 173 -9.87 4.97 -5.98
N THR A 174 -10.27 6.22 -5.87
CA THR A 174 -11.52 6.65 -5.21
C THR A 174 -12.75 5.92 -5.75
N LYS A 175 -12.83 5.76 -7.07
CA LYS A 175 -13.97 5.06 -7.71
C LYS A 175 -14.08 3.59 -7.29
N ARG A 176 -12.96 2.95 -6.98
CA ARG A 176 -12.90 1.51 -6.65
C ARG A 176 -13.06 1.20 -5.17
N VAL A 177 -12.56 2.10 -4.33
CA VAL A 177 -12.54 1.91 -2.86
C VAL A 177 -13.95 1.86 -2.29
N THR A 178 -14.19 0.89 -1.38
CA THR A 178 -15.43 0.76 -0.62
C THR A 178 -15.24 1.08 0.86
N HIS A 179 -14.02 0.89 1.40
CA HIS A 179 -13.69 1.16 2.81
C HIS A 179 -12.26 1.69 2.96
N MET A 180 -12.08 2.68 3.83
CA MET A 180 -10.78 3.22 4.22
C MET A 180 -10.73 3.40 5.75
N PRO A 181 -10.03 2.53 6.49
CA PRO A 181 -9.81 2.72 7.91
C PRO A 181 -9.06 4.03 8.18
N SER A 182 -9.62 4.86 9.05
CA SER A 182 -9.08 6.15 9.46
C SER A 182 -8.69 6.13 10.93
N PRO A 183 -7.50 6.66 11.30
CA PRO A 183 -7.07 6.73 12.69
C PRO A 183 -7.61 7.97 13.43
N SER A 184 -8.17 8.96 12.72
CA SER A 184 -8.61 10.22 13.35
C SER A 184 -9.38 11.11 12.36
N GLY A 185 -10.16 12.06 12.88
CA GLY A 185 -10.84 13.07 12.07
C GLY A 185 -9.89 13.90 11.20
N PHE A 186 -8.68 14.22 11.71
CA PHE A 186 -7.64 14.89 10.89
C PHE A 186 -7.29 14.06 9.64
N TYR A 187 -7.06 12.76 9.81
CA TYR A 187 -6.78 11.87 8.68
C TYR A 187 -7.96 11.83 7.72
N SER A 188 -9.18 11.66 8.25
CA SER A 188 -10.42 11.62 7.45
C SER A 188 -10.56 12.87 6.59
N GLU A 189 -10.39 14.05 7.18
CA GLU A 189 -10.43 15.33 6.46
C GLU A 189 -9.40 15.41 5.33
N LYS A 190 -8.13 15.08 5.63
CA LYS A 190 -7.04 15.21 4.64
C LYS A 190 -7.12 14.15 3.53
N ILE A 191 -7.54 12.93 3.85
CA ILE A 191 -7.76 11.89 2.84
C ILE A 191 -9.00 12.18 2.00
N ALA A 192 -10.09 12.68 2.59
CA ALA A 192 -11.28 13.08 1.84
C ALA A 192 -10.94 14.10 0.76
N SER A 193 -10.17 15.14 1.11
CA SER A 193 -9.69 16.15 0.16
C SER A 193 -8.74 15.57 -0.88
N ALA A 194 -7.67 14.90 -0.45
CA ALA A 194 -6.63 14.36 -1.34
C ALA A 194 -7.16 13.35 -2.36
N PHE A 195 -8.13 12.53 -1.96
CA PHE A 195 -8.79 11.52 -2.81
C PHE A 195 -10.05 12.02 -3.51
N HIS A 196 -10.44 13.28 -3.31
CA HIS A 196 -11.63 13.86 -3.93
C HIS A 196 -12.92 13.10 -3.56
N LEU A 197 -13.00 12.59 -2.33
CA LEU A 197 -14.08 11.72 -1.89
C LEU A 197 -15.43 12.45 -1.85
N LYS A 198 -15.45 13.70 -1.40
CA LYS A 198 -16.66 14.50 -1.28
C LYS A 198 -17.32 14.73 -2.63
N GLU A 199 -16.53 15.14 -3.62
CA GLU A 199 -16.99 15.44 -4.97
C GLU A 199 -17.47 14.19 -5.71
N GLU A 200 -16.93 13.01 -5.33
CA GLU A 200 -17.36 11.71 -5.84
C GLU A 200 -18.50 11.09 -4.98
N GLY A 201 -18.98 11.78 -3.95
CA GLY A 201 -20.04 11.30 -3.07
C GLY A 201 -19.66 10.04 -2.27
N LYS A 202 -18.38 9.92 -1.88
CA LYS A 202 -17.81 8.72 -1.24
C LYS A 202 -17.22 8.96 0.15
N GLU A 203 -17.60 10.00 0.86
CA GLU A 203 -17.09 10.27 2.22
C GLU A 203 -17.40 9.11 3.20
N GLN A 204 -18.50 8.40 2.99
CA GLN A 204 -18.91 7.24 3.81
C GLN A 204 -17.94 6.06 3.77
N VAL A 205 -16.98 6.04 2.85
CA VAL A 205 -15.95 4.98 2.83
C VAL A 205 -14.93 5.12 3.96
N LEU A 206 -14.85 6.30 4.58
CA LEU A 206 -13.95 6.57 5.71
C LEU A 206 -14.55 6.01 7.00
N LEU A 207 -13.80 5.12 7.64
CA LEU A 207 -14.22 4.46 8.88
C LEU A 207 -13.23 4.83 9.99
N GLU A 208 -13.63 5.64 10.95
CA GLU A 208 -12.76 6.07 12.07
C GLU A 208 -12.60 4.97 13.11
N LEU A 209 -11.82 3.94 12.76
CA LEU A 209 -11.61 2.72 13.55
C LEU A 209 -10.16 2.58 14.07
N GLY A 210 -9.29 3.55 13.79
CA GLY A 210 -7.87 3.44 14.06
C GLY A 210 -7.08 2.82 12.91
N TYR A 211 -5.76 2.69 13.10
CA TYR A 211 -4.92 1.91 12.21
C TYR A 211 -4.80 0.47 12.69
N PRO A 212 -5.27 -0.55 11.96
CA PRO A 212 -5.14 -1.96 12.38
C PRO A 212 -3.70 -2.36 12.76
N ARG A 213 -2.69 -1.79 12.11
CA ARG A 213 -1.27 -2.03 12.44
C ARG A 213 -0.84 -1.52 13.81
N ASN A 214 -1.62 -0.62 14.44
CA ASN A 214 -1.30 -0.04 15.75
C ASN A 214 -1.92 -0.83 16.91
N ASP A 215 -2.78 -1.81 16.65
CA ASP A 215 -3.44 -2.59 17.69
C ASP A 215 -2.43 -3.35 18.56
N GLU A 216 -1.30 -3.78 17.97
CA GLU A 216 -0.20 -4.38 18.72
C GLU A 216 0.38 -3.45 19.81
N LEU A 217 0.34 -2.13 19.61
CA LEU A 217 0.87 -1.15 20.57
C LEU A 217 0.02 -1.08 21.85
N VAL A 218 -1.28 -1.33 21.73
CA VAL A 218 -2.22 -1.36 22.86
C VAL A 218 -2.10 -2.68 23.62
N ALA A 219 -1.83 -3.76 22.92
CA ALA A 219 -1.71 -5.12 23.48
C ALA A 219 -0.27 -5.48 23.92
N VAL A 220 0.67 -4.53 23.81
CA VAL A 220 2.08 -4.81 24.13
C VAL A 220 2.27 -5.18 25.61
N THR A 221 2.87 -6.34 25.85
CA THR A 221 3.24 -6.81 27.19
C THR A 221 4.68 -6.46 27.52
N GLY A 222 5.01 -6.41 28.83
CA GLY A 222 6.39 -6.22 29.27
C GLY A 222 7.35 -7.29 28.73
N ALA A 223 6.88 -8.52 28.53
CA ALA A 223 7.66 -9.60 27.94
C ALA A 223 7.95 -9.33 26.44
N ALA A 224 6.98 -8.83 25.68
CA ALA A 224 7.20 -8.44 24.28
C ALA A 224 8.21 -7.29 24.17
N CYS A 225 8.11 -6.27 25.01
CA CYS A 225 9.10 -5.18 25.08
C CYS A 225 10.52 -5.70 25.37
N LYS A 226 10.68 -6.59 26.36
CA LYS A 226 11.98 -7.20 26.67
C LYS A 226 12.54 -7.99 25.48
N ASN A 227 11.70 -8.77 24.80
CA ASN A 227 12.11 -9.51 23.62
C ASN A 227 12.60 -8.61 22.48
N VAL A 228 11.86 -7.53 22.17
CA VAL A 228 12.26 -6.54 21.15
C VAL A 228 13.60 -5.90 21.54
N ARG A 229 13.77 -5.45 22.78
CA ARG A 229 15.03 -4.87 23.26
C ARG A 229 16.19 -5.86 23.09
N ARG A 230 15.99 -7.13 23.46
CA ARG A 230 17.01 -8.19 23.31
C ARG A 230 17.37 -8.39 21.85
N THR A 231 16.38 -8.46 20.96
CA THR A 231 16.59 -8.64 19.50
C THR A 231 17.37 -7.48 18.90
N LEU A 232 17.15 -6.27 19.39
CA LEU A 232 17.84 -5.06 18.93
C LEU A 232 19.17 -4.79 19.67
N GLY A 233 19.58 -5.64 20.62
CA GLY A 233 20.80 -5.46 21.41
C GLY A 233 20.75 -4.25 22.34
N ILE A 234 19.56 -3.80 22.75
CA ILE A 234 19.40 -2.63 23.62
C ILE A 234 19.54 -3.06 25.09
N PRO A 235 20.55 -2.55 25.86
CA PRO A 235 20.72 -2.89 27.26
C PRO A 235 19.51 -2.50 28.13
N GLU A 236 19.30 -3.24 29.21
CA GLU A 236 18.27 -2.90 30.19
C GLU A 236 18.54 -1.50 30.83
N GLY A 237 17.47 -0.82 31.20
CA GLY A 237 17.51 0.49 31.85
C GLY A 237 17.90 1.66 30.94
N LYS A 238 18.33 1.42 29.71
CA LYS A 238 18.66 2.51 28.75
C LYS A 238 17.41 3.15 28.17
N LYS A 239 17.40 4.47 28.10
CA LYS A 239 16.41 5.21 27.28
C LYS A 239 16.72 5.00 25.80
N VAL A 240 15.66 4.90 24.99
CA VAL A 240 15.77 4.73 23.55
C VAL A 240 15.23 5.97 22.85
N ILE A 241 16.05 6.56 22.01
CA ILE A 241 15.65 7.66 21.13
C ILE A 241 15.63 7.14 19.71
N LEU A 242 14.45 7.13 19.07
CA LEU A 242 14.30 6.77 17.68
C LEU A 242 14.36 8.03 16.81
N TYR A 243 15.40 8.13 15.98
CA TYR A 243 15.48 9.13 14.93
C TYR A 243 15.08 8.49 13.59
N ALA A 244 13.90 8.83 13.08
CA ALA A 244 13.34 8.25 11.86
C ALA A 244 12.88 9.35 10.88
N PRO A 245 13.81 10.11 10.29
CA PRO A 245 13.47 11.20 9.36
C PRO A 245 12.89 10.66 8.06
N THR A 246 12.01 11.48 7.45
CA THR A 246 11.51 11.17 6.11
C THR A 246 12.56 11.52 5.05
N TRP A 247 12.58 10.79 3.95
CA TRP A 247 13.36 11.11 2.76
C TRP A 247 12.93 12.48 2.18
N ARG A 248 13.87 13.17 1.51
CA ARG A 248 13.63 14.46 0.84
C ARG A 248 13.86 14.32 -0.65
N GLU A 249 12.97 14.90 -1.46
CA GLU A 249 13.04 14.81 -2.93
C GLU A 249 14.31 15.41 -3.52
N ASN A 250 14.85 16.46 -2.89
CA ASN A 250 16.09 17.13 -3.32
C ASN A 250 17.39 16.35 -3.00
N GLN A 251 17.28 15.22 -2.33
CA GLN A 251 18.43 14.35 -1.99
C GLN A 251 18.54 13.12 -2.91
N HIS A 252 17.79 13.07 -3.99
CA HIS A 252 17.89 12.02 -5.00
C HIS A 252 18.88 12.41 -6.10
N LEU A 253 19.97 11.64 -6.24
CA LEU A 253 20.92 11.78 -7.34
C LEU A 253 20.59 10.72 -8.42
N PRO A 254 20.48 11.13 -9.70
CA PRO A 254 20.27 10.19 -10.80
C PRO A 254 21.39 9.16 -10.89
N GLY A 255 21.05 7.88 -10.84
CA GLY A 255 22.00 6.76 -10.89
C GLY A 255 22.58 6.31 -9.54
N GLU A 256 22.54 7.14 -8.50
CA GLU A 256 23.10 6.85 -7.18
C GLU A 256 22.02 6.65 -6.10
N GLY A 257 20.75 6.98 -6.39
CA GLY A 257 19.66 6.88 -5.45
C GLY A 257 19.58 8.04 -4.45
N TYR A 258 18.95 7.81 -3.29
CA TYR A 258 18.83 8.83 -2.25
C TYR A 258 20.12 8.90 -1.42
N GLN A 259 20.79 10.04 -1.45
CA GLN A 259 21.87 10.35 -0.51
C GLN A 259 21.30 11.01 0.73
N PHE A 260 21.37 10.30 1.85
CA PHE A 260 20.92 10.81 3.13
C PHE A 260 22.11 11.43 3.89
N GLN A 261 22.12 12.75 3.99
CA GLN A 261 23.01 13.45 4.94
C GLN A 261 22.28 13.54 6.28
N LEU A 262 22.83 12.90 7.30
CA LEU A 262 22.35 13.02 8.67
C LEU A 262 22.49 14.49 9.12
N PRO A 263 21.39 15.23 9.36
CA PRO A 263 21.48 16.60 9.83
C PRO A 263 21.76 16.68 11.35
N VAL A 264 22.33 15.61 11.90
CA VAL A 264 22.55 15.44 13.35
C VAL A 264 24.00 15.11 13.58
N ASP A 265 24.66 15.95 14.37
CA ASP A 265 26.00 15.69 14.89
C ASP A 265 25.89 14.88 16.20
N PHE A 266 26.08 13.56 16.10
CA PHE A 266 26.02 12.67 17.26
C PHE A 266 27.11 12.94 18.30
N LYS A 267 28.29 13.51 17.93
CA LYS A 267 29.31 13.91 18.86
C LYS A 267 28.80 15.03 19.75
N ARG A 268 28.25 16.08 19.14
CA ARG A 268 27.65 17.22 19.83
C ARG A 268 26.46 16.80 20.68
N TRP A 269 25.63 15.85 20.20
CA TRP A 269 24.55 15.30 21.03
C TRP A 269 25.06 14.56 22.24
N ARG A 270 26.11 13.74 22.10
CA ARG A 270 26.73 13.03 23.22
C ARG A 270 27.34 13.98 24.27
N GLU A 271 27.90 15.10 23.84
CA GLU A 271 28.43 16.14 24.71
C GLU A 271 27.31 16.91 25.45
N ALA A 272 26.19 17.17 24.76
CA ALA A 272 25.05 17.93 25.29
C ALA A 272 24.16 17.12 26.25
N VAL A 273 24.12 15.79 26.13
CA VAL A 273 23.38 14.90 27.03
C VAL A 273 24.35 14.12 27.88
N SER A 274 24.29 14.27 29.19
CA SER A 274 25.12 13.55 30.14
C SER A 274 24.86 12.03 30.24
N TYR A 275 24.46 11.41 29.13
CA TYR A 275 24.17 9.98 28.99
C TYR A 275 25.24 9.29 28.13
N THR A 276 25.88 8.31 28.71
CA THR A 276 27.12 7.68 28.23
C THR A 276 27.00 6.77 27.03
N HIS A 277 25.83 6.60 26.40
CA HIS A 277 25.68 5.74 25.20
C HIS A 277 24.61 6.32 24.23
N LEU A 278 25.08 6.85 23.15
CA LEU A 278 24.33 7.05 21.91
C LEU A 278 24.68 5.94 20.94
#